data_16bd55b2b9580cab3b6d1475d90b53a1
#
_entry.id   16bd55b2b9580cab3b6d1475d90b53a1
#
_cell.length_a   1.000
_cell.length_b   1.000
_cell.length_c   1.000
_cell.angle_alpha   90.00
_cell.angle_beta   90.00
_cell.angle_gamma   90.00
#
_symmetry.space_group_name_H-M   'P 1'
#
loop_
_entity.id
_entity.type
_entity.pdbx_description
1 polymer ?
#
loop_
_entity_poly.entity_id
_entity_poly.type
_entity_poly.pdbx_seq_one_letter_code
_entity_poly.pdbx_strand_id
1 'polypeptide(L)'
;MKKLLTRNLGLKLASLVLAFVLWFLVAQIYDPKDTVTFNNIQVRLINTDLLEQEGKVYEVLDNSNLVRVTVTGPQSIVKSELRRNDIVAEADMSKLTDINTIAITYYCENISNDSVEIRGNHDSVRLNVEDKASKWIKLESTTLGEVASGYMIGNVTLDQTNIEVTGPKSAISQIDHAGVDINVADSTSSLSANVDIKLYDADDNELSLETVKKNVDSAHMTVEVLATKEVPVEIEYMGVPEDGYMATGEVESSRSTVKI
;
A
#
# COMPACT_ATOMS: atom_id res chain seq x y z
N MET A 1 -7.24 34.18 -76.21
CA MET A 1 -7.05 34.01 -74.79
C MET A 1 -5.62 34.26 -74.27
N LYS A 2 -4.55 33.92 -75.00
CA LYS A 2 -3.14 34.13 -74.53
C LYS A 2 -2.75 35.60 -74.28
N LYS A 3 -3.24 36.59 -75.13
CA LYS A 3 -2.93 38.02 -74.98
C LYS A 3 -3.54 38.67 -73.74
N LEU A 4 -4.61 38.10 -73.12
CA LEU A 4 -5.19 38.60 -71.86
C LEU A 4 -4.43 38.12 -70.65
N LEU A 5 -3.76 36.96 -70.73
CA LEU A 5 -2.94 36.45 -69.65
C LEU A 5 -1.60 37.21 -69.52
N THR A 6 -1.00 37.66 -70.61
CA THR A 6 0.32 38.32 -70.62
C THR A 6 0.24 39.84 -70.48
N ARG A 7 -0.95 40.45 -70.61
CA ARG A 7 -1.13 41.90 -70.41
C ARG A 7 -0.97 42.22 -68.91
N ASN A 8 -0.04 43.11 -68.59
CA ASN A 8 0.32 43.52 -67.25
C ASN A 8 0.85 42.38 -66.35
N LEU A 9 1.68 41.53 -66.91
CA LEU A 9 2.23 40.34 -66.24
C LEU A 9 2.99 40.76 -64.97
N GLY A 10 3.70 41.89 -64.98
CA GLY A 10 4.39 42.42 -63.82
C GLY A 10 3.46 42.77 -62.63
N LEU A 11 2.31 43.41 -62.93
CA LEU A 11 1.32 43.74 -61.90
C LEU A 11 0.64 42.47 -61.33
N LYS A 12 0.41 41.48 -62.15
CA LYS A 12 -0.15 40.19 -61.72
C LYS A 12 0.85 39.42 -60.85
N LEU A 13 2.13 39.43 -61.19
CA LEU A 13 3.18 38.84 -60.39
C LEU A 13 3.35 39.54 -59.06
N ALA A 14 3.33 40.90 -59.09
CA ALA A 14 3.41 41.71 -57.89
C ALA A 14 2.23 41.45 -56.94
N SER A 15 1.01 41.35 -57.46
CA SER A 15 -0.19 41.02 -56.66
C SER A 15 -0.13 39.60 -56.07
N LEU A 16 0.43 38.61 -56.82
CA LEU A 16 0.62 37.26 -56.34
C LEU A 16 1.64 37.25 -55.21
N VAL A 17 2.78 37.94 -55.38
CA VAL A 17 3.80 38.03 -54.33
C VAL A 17 3.24 38.72 -53.08
N LEU A 18 2.50 39.82 -53.26
CA LEU A 18 1.88 40.52 -52.14
C LEU A 18 0.85 39.66 -51.43
N ALA A 19 0.03 38.90 -52.14
CA ALA A 19 -0.94 37.97 -51.57
C ALA A 19 -0.23 36.87 -50.78
N PHE A 20 0.89 36.35 -51.33
CA PHE A 20 1.68 35.33 -50.62
C PHE A 20 2.33 35.86 -49.32
N VAL A 21 2.87 37.12 -49.41
CA VAL A 21 3.45 37.80 -48.23
C VAL A 21 2.38 38.04 -47.16
N LEU A 22 1.21 38.57 -47.58
CA LEU A 22 0.10 38.78 -46.66
C LEU A 22 -0.40 37.46 -46.04
N TRP A 23 -0.55 36.40 -46.87
CA TRP A 23 -0.93 35.08 -46.37
C TRP A 23 0.10 34.53 -45.38
N PHE A 24 1.39 34.67 -45.69
CA PHE A 24 2.48 34.22 -44.85
C PHE A 24 2.49 34.99 -43.49
N LEU A 25 2.30 36.31 -43.53
CA LEU A 25 2.21 37.15 -42.33
C LEU A 25 1.01 36.72 -41.44
N VAL A 26 -0.16 36.52 -42.06
CA VAL A 26 -1.35 36.07 -41.33
C VAL A 26 -1.14 34.68 -40.78
N ALA A 27 -0.52 33.76 -41.55
CA ALA A 27 -0.23 32.41 -41.09
C ALA A 27 0.77 32.36 -39.91
N GLN A 28 1.70 33.32 -39.84
CA GLN A 28 2.65 33.43 -38.72
C GLN A 28 2.00 34.02 -37.44
N ILE A 29 0.96 34.84 -37.58
CA ILE A 29 0.27 35.48 -36.44
C ILE A 29 -0.88 34.58 -35.91
N TYR A 30 -1.41 33.67 -36.78
CA TYR A 30 -2.53 32.84 -36.42
C TYR A 30 -2.06 31.61 -35.61
N ASP A 31 -2.25 31.68 -34.30
CA ASP A 31 -2.03 30.58 -33.36
C ASP A 31 -3.38 30.05 -32.83
N PRO A 32 -3.98 29.08 -33.52
CA PRO A 32 -5.30 28.57 -33.13
C PRO A 32 -5.25 27.91 -31.75
N LYS A 33 -6.35 28.01 -31.01
CA LYS A 33 -6.49 27.27 -29.75
C LYS A 33 -6.57 25.78 -30.03
N ASP A 34 -5.90 24.99 -29.21
CA ASP A 34 -5.95 23.53 -29.21
C ASP A 34 -6.14 23.01 -27.79
N THR A 35 -6.46 21.75 -27.66
CA THR A 35 -6.75 21.10 -26.38
C THR A 35 -5.96 19.82 -26.25
N VAL A 36 -5.27 19.66 -25.13
CA VAL A 36 -4.56 18.43 -24.76
C VAL A 36 -5.08 17.92 -23.43
N THR A 37 -5.24 16.63 -23.33
CA THR A 37 -5.73 15.96 -22.12
C THR A 37 -4.67 15.03 -21.53
N PHE A 38 -4.44 15.16 -20.22
CA PHE A 38 -3.54 14.33 -19.45
C PHE A 38 -4.35 13.50 -18.47
N ASN A 39 -4.16 12.20 -18.51
CA ASN A 39 -4.84 11.26 -17.60
C ASN A 39 -3.96 10.92 -16.40
N ASN A 40 -4.58 10.51 -15.30
CA ASN A 40 -3.88 10.04 -14.09
C ASN A 40 -2.87 11.05 -13.54
N ILE A 41 -3.26 12.32 -13.46
CA ILE A 41 -2.53 13.33 -12.71
C ILE A 41 -2.88 13.14 -11.24
N GLN A 42 -1.86 12.93 -10.42
CA GLN A 42 -2.05 12.77 -8.97
C GLN A 42 -2.20 14.15 -8.32
N VAL A 43 -3.25 14.32 -7.54
CA VAL A 43 -3.46 15.51 -6.72
C VAL A 43 -2.50 15.47 -5.54
N ARG A 44 -1.69 16.49 -5.40
CA ARG A 44 -0.78 16.69 -4.27
C ARG A 44 -1.57 17.26 -3.09
N LEU A 45 -1.61 16.51 -1.99
CA LEU A 45 -2.18 17.00 -0.75
C LEU A 45 -1.11 17.76 0.02
N ILE A 46 -1.39 19.00 0.38
CA ILE A 46 -0.49 19.86 1.17
C ILE A 46 -1.08 20.17 2.54
N ASN A 47 -0.20 20.54 3.50
CA ASN A 47 -0.56 20.83 4.90
C ASN A 47 -1.24 19.64 5.61
N THR A 48 -0.82 18.41 5.26
CA THR A 48 -1.35 17.17 5.85
C THR A 48 -1.02 17.02 7.34
N ASP A 49 0.05 17.67 7.80
CA ASP A 49 0.50 17.73 9.19
C ASP A 49 -0.54 18.38 10.12
N LEU A 50 -1.44 19.20 9.61
CA LEU A 50 -2.51 19.79 10.41
C LEU A 50 -3.45 18.74 11.00
N LEU A 51 -3.82 17.71 10.23
CA LEU A 51 -4.64 16.62 10.74
C LEU A 51 -3.88 15.76 11.75
N GLU A 52 -2.58 15.54 11.53
CA GLU A 52 -1.75 14.80 12.47
C GLU A 52 -1.63 15.53 13.82
N GLN A 53 -1.51 16.87 13.81
CA GLN A 53 -1.49 17.71 15.02
C GLN A 53 -2.82 17.67 15.76
N GLU A 54 -3.94 17.51 15.06
CA GLU A 54 -5.27 17.30 15.63
C GLU A 54 -5.51 15.86 16.11
N GLY A 55 -4.53 14.97 15.96
CA GLY A 55 -4.68 13.55 16.29
C GLY A 55 -5.62 12.80 15.36
N LYS A 56 -5.69 13.24 14.09
CA LYS A 56 -6.51 12.63 13.06
C LYS A 56 -5.68 11.97 11.97
N VAL A 57 -6.27 11.02 11.27
CA VAL A 57 -5.77 10.36 10.07
C VAL A 57 -6.80 10.47 8.97
N TYR A 58 -6.35 10.35 7.73
CA TYR A 58 -7.25 10.42 6.58
C TYR A 58 -6.97 9.31 5.57
N GLU A 59 -8.00 8.96 4.82
CA GLU A 59 -7.96 8.07 3.68
C GLU A 59 -8.63 8.76 2.48
N VAL A 60 -8.05 8.61 1.29
CA VAL A 60 -8.65 9.16 0.06
C VAL A 60 -9.71 8.19 -0.46
N LEU A 61 -10.93 8.69 -0.63
CA LEU A 61 -12.05 7.90 -1.14
C LEU A 61 -12.11 7.91 -2.66
N ASP A 62 -12.52 6.78 -3.24
CA ASP A 62 -12.85 6.59 -4.66
C ASP A 62 -11.74 7.04 -5.63
N ASN A 63 -10.48 6.95 -5.22
CA ASN A 63 -9.33 7.46 -5.99
C ASN A 63 -9.52 8.92 -6.47
N SER A 64 -10.25 9.74 -5.70
CA SER A 64 -10.55 11.14 -6.05
C SER A 64 -9.30 12.03 -6.15
N ASN A 65 -8.15 11.52 -5.72
CA ASN A 65 -6.83 12.15 -5.90
C ASN A 65 -6.17 11.82 -7.25
N LEU A 66 -6.81 11.03 -8.13
CA LEU A 66 -6.35 10.77 -9.49
C LEU A 66 -7.29 11.46 -10.48
N VAL A 67 -6.80 12.52 -11.11
CA VAL A 67 -7.62 13.37 -11.97
C VAL A 67 -7.16 13.33 -13.42
N ARG A 68 -8.12 13.62 -14.31
CA ARG A 68 -7.85 13.93 -15.70
C ARG A 68 -7.86 15.44 -15.87
N VAL A 69 -6.79 15.98 -16.41
CA VAL A 69 -6.65 17.43 -16.62
C VAL A 69 -6.66 17.72 -18.11
N THR A 70 -7.50 18.66 -18.51
CA THR A 70 -7.62 19.15 -19.88
C THR A 70 -7.11 20.59 -19.90
N VAL A 71 -6.15 20.86 -20.80
CA VAL A 71 -5.56 22.17 -20.97
C VAL A 71 -5.89 22.66 -22.37
N THR A 72 -6.48 23.85 -22.46
CA THR A 72 -6.85 24.52 -23.71
C THR A 72 -6.11 25.85 -23.83
N GLY A 73 -5.45 26.08 -24.93
CA GLY A 73 -4.68 27.31 -25.16
C GLY A 73 -4.11 27.38 -26.56
N PRO A 74 -3.25 28.39 -26.86
CA PRO A 74 -2.56 28.50 -28.14
C PRO A 74 -1.79 27.21 -28.47
N GLN A 75 -1.86 26.77 -29.74
CA GLN A 75 -1.25 25.52 -30.19
C GLN A 75 0.27 25.52 -29.95
N SER A 76 0.93 26.66 -30.10
CA SER A 76 2.36 26.83 -29.82
C SER A 76 2.71 26.45 -28.39
N ILE A 77 1.86 26.80 -27.41
CA ILE A 77 2.06 26.50 -26.01
C ILE A 77 1.67 25.04 -25.72
N VAL A 78 0.42 24.68 -26.05
CA VAL A 78 -0.18 23.40 -25.62
C VAL A 78 0.51 22.19 -26.24
N LYS A 79 0.98 22.26 -27.50
CA LYS A 79 1.64 21.16 -28.18
C LYS A 79 3.16 21.18 -28.09
N SER A 80 3.77 22.36 -28.01
CA SER A 80 5.22 22.49 -28.11
C SER A 80 5.91 22.64 -26.77
N GLU A 81 5.32 23.38 -25.83
CA GLU A 81 5.93 23.72 -24.55
C GLU A 81 5.40 22.87 -23.39
N LEU A 82 4.07 22.61 -23.36
CA LEU A 82 3.42 21.93 -22.24
C LEU A 82 3.85 20.46 -22.12
N ARG A 83 4.30 20.09 -20.95
CA ARG A 83 4.63 18.70 -20.57
C ARG A 83 3.74 18.24 -19.41
N ARG A 84 3.61 16.92 -19.26
CA ARG A 84 2.86 16.31 -18.15
C ARG A 84 3.30 16.82 -16.77
N ASN A 85 4.60 17.00 -16.60
CA ASN A 85 5.20 17.42 -15.32
C ASN A 85 4.99 18.90 -15.00
N ASP A 86 4.56 19.69 -15.97
CA ASP A 86 4.24 21.12 -15.75
C ASP A 86 2.84 21.28 -15.14
N ILE A 87 2.01 20.24 -15.19
CA ILE A 87 0.64 20.27 -14.68
C ILE A 87 0.65 19.89 -13.21
N VAL A 88 0.16 20.77 -12.38
CA VAL A 88 -0.01 20.57 -10.95
C VAL A 88 -1.49 20.61 -10.60
N ALA A 89 -1.91 19.58 -9.88
CA ALA A 89 -3.19 19.52 -9.19
C ALA A 89 -2.90 19.48 -7.69
N GLU A 90 -3.44 20.40 -6.92
CA GLU A 90 -3.12 20.55 -5.50
C GLU A 90 -4.37 20.75 -4.67
N ALA A 91 -4.43 20.09 -3.50
CA ALA A 91 -5.52 20.25 -2.55
C ALA A 91 -4.94 20.54 -1.16
N ASP A 92 -5.40 21.62 -0.54
CA ASP A 92 -4.87 22.15 0.71
C ASP A 92 -5.75 21.68 1.89
N MET A 93 -5.16 20.85 2.78
CA MET A 93 -5.84 20.32 3.97
C MET A 93 -6.33 21.40 4.93
N SER A 94 -5.73 22.59 4.93
CA SER A 94 -6.22 23.73 5.73
C SER A 94 -7.62 24.20 5.31
N LYS A 95 -8.08 23.81 4.11
CA LYS A 95 -9.39 24.14 3.54
C LYS A 95 -10.36 22.96 3.57
N LEU A 96 -10.08 21.97 4.41
CA LEU A 96 -10.99 20.82 4.59
C LEU A 96 -12.37 21.32 5.04
N THR A 97 -13.40 20.86 4.34
CA THR A 97 -14.79 21.19 4.66
C THR A 97 -15.40 20.23 5.67
N ASP A 98 -16.52 20.61 6.29
CA ASP A 98 -17.25 19.78 7.24
C ASP A 98 -17.77 18.44 6.63
N ILE A 99 -17.83 18.36 5.29
CA ILE A 99 -18.22 17.15 4.56
C ILE A 99 -16.99 16.36 4.06
N ASN A 100 -15.82 16.61 4.64
CA ASN A 100 -14.58 15.93 4.33
C ASN A 100 -14.18 16.00 2.85
N THR A 101 -14.36 17.16 2.22
CA THR A 101 -13.91 17.44 0.85
C THR A 101 -12.94 18.60 0.81
N ILE A 102 -12.00 18.56 -0.13
CA ILE A 102 -11.03 19.64 -0.34
C ILE A 102 -11.06 20.02 -1.82
N ALA A 103 -11.21 21.32 -2.10
CA ALA A 103 -11.16 21.83 -3.47
C ALA A 103 -9.77 21.60 -4.10
N ILE A 104 -9.75 21.19 -5.36
CA ILE A 104 -8.54 21.01 -6.14
C ILE A 104 -8.25 22.30 -6.89
N THR A 105 -7.02 22.79 -6.76
CA THR A 105 -6.48 23.90 -7.55
C THR A 105 -5.61 23.35 -8.67
N TYR A 106 -5.88 23.73 -9.91
CA TYR A 106 -5.14 23.31 -11.08
C TYR A 106 -4.31 24.49 -11.62
N TYR A 107 -3.03 24.27 -11.87
CA TYR A 107 -2.15 25.26 -12.48
C TYR A 107 -0.99 24.63 -13.23
N CYS A 108 -0.28 25.42 -14.05
CA CYS A 108 0.96 25.02 -14.72
C CYS A 108 2.15 25.74 -14.06
N GLU A 109 3.23 25.02 -13.77
CA GLU A 109 4.43 25.62 -13.13
C GLU A 109 5.23 26.52 -14.10
N ASN A 110 5.39 26.09 -15.36
CA ASN A 110 6.28 26.77 -16.32
C ASN A 110 5.54 27.60 -17.38
N ILE A 111 4.22 27.67 -17.31
CA ILE A 111 3.37 28.37 -18.27
C ILE A 111 2.45 29.32 -17.50
N SER A 112 2.30 30.56 -18.02
CA SER A 112 1.37 31.50 -17.40
C SER A 112 -0.06 30.97 -17.46
N ASN A 113 -0.72 30.87 -16.30
CA ASN A 113 -2.11 30.45 -16.20
C ASN A 113 -3.10 31.36 -16.97
N ASP A 114 -2.72 32.61 -17.27
CA ASP A 114 -3.51 33.51 -18.09
C ASP A 114 -3.47 33.14 -19.58
N SER A 115 -2.49 32.34 -20.00
CA SER A 115 -2.30 31.91 -21.39
C SER A 115 -3.05 30.64 -21.74
N VAL A 116 -3.45 29.86 -20.76
CA VAL A 116 -4.11 28.55 -20.91
C VAL A 116 -5.29 28.42 -19.96
N GLU A 117 -6.32 27.72 -20.40
CA GLU A 117 -7.45 27.32 -19.56
C GLU A 117 -7.24 25.88 -19.12
N ILE A 118 -7.26 25.63 -17.80
CA ILE A 118 -7.01 24.33 -17.21
C ILE A 118 -8.30 23.87 -16.52
N ARG A 119 -8.74 22.64 -16.82
CA ARG A 119 -9.92 22.02 -16.21
C ARG A 119 -9.62 20.60 -15.80
N GLY A 120 -10.00 20.24 -14.56
CA GLY A 120 -10.02 18.87 -14.09
C GLY A 120 -11.37 18.20 -14.32
N ASN A 121 -11.41 16.88 -14.25
CA ASN A 121 -12.66 16.09 -14.25
C ASN A 121 -13.31 16.04 -12.85
N HIS A 122 -12.58 16.38 -11.80
CA HIS A 122 -13.04 16.54 -10.43
C HIS A 122 -12.62 17.88 -9.89
N ASP A 123 -13.52 18.53 -9.14
CA ASP A 123 -13.26 19.82 -8.53
C ASP A 123 -12.81 19.69 -7.06
N SER A 124 -12.91 18.48 -6.49
CA SER A 124 -12.53 18.22 -5.10
C SER A 124 -12.04 16.79 -4.89
N VAL A 125 -11.17 16.63 -3.88
CA VAL A 125 -10.78 15.33 -3.30
C VAL A 125 -11.74 15.03 -2.16
N ARG A 126 -12.21 13.78 -2.10
CA ARG A 126 -13.03 13.25 -1.00
C ARG A 126 -12.17 12.44 -0.05
N LEU A 127 -12.32 12.70 1.23
CA LEU A 127 -11.56 12.05 2.28
C LEU A 127 -12.50 11.34 3.27
N ASN A 128 -12.01 10.28 3.87
CA ASN A 128 -12.50 9.79 5.14
C ASN A 128 -11.53 10.26 6.22
N VAL A 129 -12.00 11.07 7.16
CA VAL A 129 -11.17 11.60 8.25
C VAL A 129 -11.67 11.02 9.56
N GLU A 130 -10.77 10.38 10.29
CA GLU A 130 -11.06 9.72 11.56
C GLU A 130 -10.05 10.11 12.65
N ASP A 131 -10.42 9.90 13.90
CA ASP A 131 -9.50 9.99 15.01
C ASP A 131 -8.41 8.92 14.88
N LYS A 132 -7.18 9.31 15.15
CA LYS A 132 -6.03 8.42 15.22
C LYS A 132 -6.10 7.63 16.52
N ALA A 133 -5.97 6.32 16.44
CA ALA A 133 -5.89 5.44 17.59
C ALA A 133 -4.60 4.63 17.57
N SER A 134 -4.10 4.30 18.76
CA SER A 134 -3.01 3.33 18.96
C SER A 134 -3.46 2.24 19.91
N LYS A 135 -3.02 1.00 19.65
CA LYS A 135 -3.31 -0.16 20.49
C LYS A 135 -2.06 -1.02 20.58
N TRP A 136 -1.71 -1.43 21.79
CA TRP A 136 -0.74 -2.49 22.01
C TRP A 136 -1.44 -3.83 21.91
N ILE A 137 -0.96 -4.70 21.05
CA ILE A 137 -1.51 -6.03 20.81
C ILE A 137 -0.45 -7.09 21.05
N LYS A 138 -0.88 -8.25 21.55
CA LYS A 138 -0.03 -9.41 21.77
C LYS A 138 0.37 -10.02 20.44
N LEU A 139 1.64 -10.41 20.32
CA LEU A 139 2.15 -11.16 19.18
C LEU A 139 2.15 -12.65 19.52
N GLU A 140 1.43 -13.42 18.72
CA GLU A 140 1.31 -14.88 18.86
C GLU A 140 2.14 -15.59 17.79
N SER A 141 2.74 -16.71 18.16
CA SER A 141 3.54 -17.52 17.26
C SER A 141 2.83 -18.82 16.92
N THR A 142 2.80 -19.15 15.63
CA THR A 142 2.23 -20.40 15.12
C THR A 142 3.27 -21.14 14.29
N THR A 143 3.32 -22.48 14.42
CA THR A 143 4.14 -23.33 13.56
C THR A 143 3.26 -24.03 12.55
N LEU A 144 3.64 -24.00 11.27
CA LEU A 144 2.92 -24.64 10.17
C LEU A 144 3.61 -25.94 9.79
N GLY A 145 2.82 -27.01 9.60
CA GLY A 145 3.32 -28.35 9.26
C GLY A 145 3.79 -29.15 10.47
N GLU A 146 4.29 -30.34 10.21
CA GLU A 146 4.84 -31.27 11.21
C GLU A 146 6.34 -31.47 10.97
N VAL A 147 7.11 -31.57 12.05
CA VAL A 147 8.55 -31.89 11.97
C VAL A 147 8.77 -33.30 11.48
N ALA A 148 9.97 -33.60 11.01
CA ALA A 148 10.33 -34.95 10.53
C ALA A 148 10.09 -36.04 11.59
N SER A 149 9.81 -37.26 11.14
CA SER A 149 9.64 -38.41 12.04
C SER A 149 10.88 -38.60 12.92
N GLY A 150 10.68 -38.80 14.21
CA GLY A 150 11.76 -38.88 15.20
C GLY A 150 12.20 -37.54 15.77
N TYR A 151 11.48 -36.45 15.48
CA TYR A 151 11.72 -35.12 16.04
C TYR A 151 10.46 -34.57 16.70
N MET A 152 10.63 -33.54 17.51
CA MET A 152 9.54 -32.81 18.14
C MET A 152 9.91 -31.30 18.23
N ILE A 153 8.89 -30.45 18.26
CA ILE A 153 9.06 -29.03 18.55
C ILE A 153 9.32 -28.88 20.04
N GLY A 154 10.41 -28.18 20.37
CA GLY A 154 10.76 -27.75 21.73
C GLY A 154 10.21 -26.36 22.02
N ASN A 155 11.10 -25.45 22.48
CA ASN A 155 10.72 -24.07 22.77
C ASN A 155 10.54 -23.25 21.49
N VAL A 156 9.51 -22.41 21.48
CA VAL A 156 9.30 -21.38 20.47
C VAL A 156 9.52 -20.04 21.14
N THR A 157 10.42 -19.23 20.59
CA THR A 157 10.77 -17.92 21.13
C THR A 157 10.63 -16.83 20.09
N LEU A 158 10.14 -15.68 20.51
CA LEU A 158 10.07 -14.43 19.75
C LEU A 158 10.92 -13.38 20.42
N ASP A 159 11.55 -12.51 19.64
CA ASP A 159 12.27 -11.33 20.13
C ASP A 159 11.33 -10.25 20.67
N GLN A 160 10.04 -10.30 20.29
CA GLN A 160 9.00 -9.38 20.73
C GLN A 160 7.73 -10.12 21.11
N THR A 161 7.08 -9.68 22.18
CA THR A 161 5.83 -10.26 22.68
C THR A 161 4.61 -9.40 22.41
N ASN A 162 4.83 -8.11 22.15
CA ASN A 162 3.78 -7.15 21.85
C ASN A 162 4.26 -6.17 20.76
N ILE A 163 3.33 -5.69 19.96
CA ILE A 163 3.57 -4.65 18.97
C ILE A 163 2.56 -3.51 19.16
N GLU A 164 2.95 -2.32 18.78
CA GLU A 164 2.04 -1.18 18.72
C GLU A 164 1.52 -1.02 17.28
N VAL A 165 0.21 -0.95 17.14
CA VAL A 165 -0.48 -0.62 15.89
C VAL A 165 -1.12 0.76 16.00
N THR A 166 -1.03 1.55 14.93
CA THR A 166 -1.53 2.92 14.89
C THR A 166 -2.24 3.17 13.56
N GLY A 167 -3.42 3.78 13.60
CA GLY A 167 -4.20 4.05 12.39
C GLY A 167 -5.56 4.66 12.71
N PRO A 168 -6.51 4.64 11.73
CA PRO A 168 -7.89 5.04 11.94
C PRO A 168 -8.52 4.22 13.07
N LYS A 169 -9.29 4.87 13.93
CA LYS A 169 -9.95 4.22 15.07
C LYS A 169 -10.83 3.04 14.64
N SER A 170 -11.52 3.16 13.51
CA SER A 170 -12.34 2.10 12.94
C SER A 170 -11.53 0.86 12.58
N ALA A 171 -10.35 1.05 11.94
CA ALA A 171 -9.44 -0.04 11.57
C ALA A 171 -8.79 -0.69 12.81
N ILE A 172 -8.31 0.13 13.76
CA ILE A 172 -7.70 -0.36 15.00
C ILE A 172 -8.68 -1.19 15.84
N SER A 173 -9.96 -0.83 15.83
CA SER A 173 -10.99 -1.56 16.59
C SER A 173 -11.30 -2.95 16.02
N GLN A 174 -10.98 -3.23 14.77
CA GLN A 174 -11.17 -4.54 14.14
C GLN A 174 -10.05 -5.53 14.49
N ILE A 175 -8.89 -5.02 14.91
CA ILE A 175 -7.72 -5.85 15.21
C ILE A 175 -7.86 -6.45 16.61
N ASP A 176 -7.87 -7.77 16.71
CA ASP A 176 -7.85 -8.49 17.97
C ASP A 176 -6.41 -8.78 18.41
N HIS A 177 -5.67 -9.53 17.60
CA HIS A 177 -4.30 -9.94 17.86
C HIS A 177 -3.40 -9.84 16.62
N ALA A 178 -2.10 -10.03 16.84
CA ALA A 178 -1.10 -10.15 15.79
C ALA A 178 -0.47 -11.53 15.82
N GLY A 179 -0.11 -12.07 14.68
CA GLY A 179 0.50 -13.39 14.56
C GLY A 179 1.71 -13.41 13.64
N VAL A 180 2.60 -14.36 13.91
CA VAL A 180 3.70 -14.76 13.03
C VAL A 180 3.67 -16.26 12.85
N ASP A 181 3.98 -16.72 11.65
CA ASP A 181 3.99 -18.14 11.31
C ASP A 181 5.31 -18.56 10.67
N ILE A 182 5.80 -19.74 11.05
CA ILE A 182 6.98 -20.37 10.45
C ILE A 182 6.66 -21.80 10.03
N ASN A 183 7.08 -22.17 8.84
CA ASN A 183 6.90 -23.53 8.34
C ASN A 183 8.01 -24.44 8.88
N VAL A 184 7.62 -25.46 9.65
CA VAL A 184 8.51 -26.47 10.24
C VAL A 184 8.41 -27.83 9.56
N ALA A 185 7.68 -27.95 8.45
CA ALA A 185 7.46 -29.22 7.76
C ALA A 185 8.79 -29.93 7.46
N ASP A 186 8.86 -31.24 7.81
CA ASP A 186 10.00 -32.09 7.59
C ASP A 186 11.34 -31.60 8.19
N SER A 187 11.29 -30.65 9.12
CA SER A 187 12.50 -30.11 9.74
C SER A 187 13.13 -31.11 10.70
N THR A 188 14.47 -31.22 10.62
CA THR A 188 15.32 -32.08 11.47
C THR A 188 16.27 -31.29 12.35
N SER A 189 16.24 -29.98 12.26
CA SER A 189 17.08 -29.05 13.03
C SER A 189 16.28 -27.77 13.37
N SER A 190 16.71 -27.08 14.42
CA SER A 190 16.13 -25.82 14.86
C SER A 190 16.13 -24.78 13.74
N LEU A 191 15.08 -23.99 13.66
CA LEU A 191 14.85 -22.93 12.68
C LEU A 191 14.93 -21.57 13.35
N SER A 192 15.47 -20.59 12.64
CA SER A 192 15.54 -19.22 13.11
C SER A 192 15.39 -18.28 11.90
N ALA A 193 14.36 -17.45 11.90
CA ALA A 193 14.06 -16.56 10.77
C ALA A 193 13.34 -15.30 11.22
N ASN A 194 13.47 -14.25 10.41
CA ASN A 194 12.57 -13.10 10.49
C ASN A 194 11.30 -13.42 9.70
N VAL A 195 10.17 -13.27 10.36
CA VAL A 195 8.84 -13.58 9.82
C VAL A 195 7.96 -12.35 9.88
N ASP A 196 7.15 -12.15 8.84
CA ASP A 196 6.28 -10.99 8.73
C ASP A 196 5.13 -11.08 9.73
N ILE A 197 4.83 -9.93 10.35
CA ILE A 197 3.74 -9.83 11.32
C ILE A 197 2.44 -9.57 10.58
N LYS A 198 1.47 -10.45 10.77
CA LYS A 198 0.11 -10.36 10.27
C LYS A 198 -0.84 -9.92 11.37
N LEU A 199 -1.92 -9.25 10.98
CA LEU A 199 -2.97 -8.78 11.90
C LEU A 199 -4.22 -9.62 11.70
N TYR A 200 -4.93 -9.92 12.78
CA TYR A 200 -6.11 -10.78 12.77
C TYR A 200 -7.27 -10.13 13.53
N ASP A 201 -8.49 -10.45 13.10
CA ASP A 201 -9.70 -10.14 13.83
C ASP A 201 -10.01 -11.21 14.92
N ALA A 202 -11.12 -11.05 15.62
CA ALA A 202 -11.56 -11.96 16.67
C ALA A 202 -11.99 -13.36 16.17
N ASP A 203 -12.18 -13.51 14.85
CA ASP A 203 -12.56 -14.77 14.19
C ASP A 203 -11.37 -15.43 13.49
N ASP A 204 -10.13 -15.00 13.79
CA ASP A 204 -8.87 -15.47 13.20
C ASP A 204 -8.74 -15.21 11.68
N ASN A 205 -9.48 -14.24 11.12
CA ASN A 205 -9.29 -13.83 9.73
C ASN A 205 -8.15 -12.83 9.61
N GLU A 206 -7.27 -13.04 8.64
CA GLU A 206 -6.18 -12.10 8.34
C GLU A 206 -6.75 -10.77 7.80
N LEU A 207 -6.33 -9.67 8.42
CA LEU A 207 -6.72 -8.31 8.06
C LEU A 207 -5.63 -7.65 7.20
N SER A 208 -6.02 -7.20 6.00
CA SER A 208 -5.16 -6.39 5.14
C SER A 208 -5.55 -4.91 5.28
N LEU A 209 -4.90 -4.21 6.21
CA LEU A 209 -5.21 -2.82 6.57
C LEU A 209 -4.06 -1.89 6.15
N GLU A 210 -4.13 -1.36 4.93
CA GLU A 210 -3.09 -0.47 4.37
C GLU A 210 -2.93 0.85 5.16
N THR A 211 -3.97 1.28 5.87
CA THR A 211 -3.99 2.50 6.68
C THR A 211 -3.42 2.33 8.09
N VAL A 212 -3.16 1.08 8.50
CA VAL A 212 -2.60 0.74 9.81
C VAL A 212 -1.08 0.60 9.72
N LYS A 213 -0.38 1.34 10.56
CA LYS A 213 1.07 1.26 10.73
C LYS A 213 1.41 0.41 11.94
N LYS A 214 2.34 -0.50 11.78
CA LYS A 214 2.95 -1.28 12.87
C LYS A 214 4.27 -0.61 13.26
N ASN A 215 4.63 -0.62 14.54
CA ASN A 215 5.94 -0.14 14.99
C ASN A 215 7.10 -1.01 14.48
N VAL A 216 6.82 -2.29 14.18
CA VAL A 216 7.72 -3.25 13.53
C VAL A 216 6.93 -4.10 12.54
N ASP A 217 7.52 -4.41 11.39
CA ASP A 217 6.86 -5.18 10.33
C ASP A 217 7.16 -6.67 10.40
N SER A 218 8.26 -7.07 11.04
CA SER A 218 8.68 -8.46 11.20
C SER A 218 9.22 -8.73 12.60
N ALA A 219 9.14 -9.97 13.06
CA ALA A 219 9.71 -10.43 14.31
C ALA A 219 10.68 -11.59 14.06
N HIS A 220 11.70 -11.69 14.91
CA HIS A 220 12.64 -12.81 14.86
C HIS A 220 12.08 -13.98 15.66
N MET A 221 11.76 -15.06 14.95
CA MET A 221 11.20 -16.31 15.53
C MET A 221 12.23 -17.41 15.50
N THR A 222 12.40 -18.07 16.63
CA THR A 222 13.25 -19.28 16.76
C THR A 222 12.39 -20.42 17.24
N VAL A 223 12.44 -21.53 16.51
CA VAL A 223 11.77 -22.80 16.84
C VAL A 223 12.84 -23.85 17.08
N GLU A 224 12.86 -24.37 18.28
CA GLU A 224 13.76 -25.46 18.65
C GLU A 224 13.17 -26.79 18.15
N VAL A 225 13.96 -27.59 17.42
CA VAL A 225 13.60 -28.93 16.97
C VAL A 225 14.52 -29.93 17.61
N LEU A 226 13.96 -30.81 18.40
CA LEU A 226 14.66 -31.78 19.22
C LEU A 226 14.49 -33.21 18.65
N ALA A 227 15.57 -33.98 18.59
CA ALA A 227 15.49 -35.42 18.29
C ALA A 227 14.86 -36.15 19.45
N THR A 228 13.97 -37.09 19.15
CA THR A 228 13.29 -37.90 20.17
C THR A 228 13.81 -39.33 20.16
N LYS A 229 13.82 -39.95 21.32
CA LYS A 229 14.21 -41.35 21.50
C LYS A 229 13.12 -42.11 22.26
N GLU A 230 12.79 -43.30 21.78
CA GLU A 230 11.95 -44.22 22.56
C GLU A 230 12.80 -44.96 23.60
N VAL A 231 12.35 -44.91 24.84
CA VAL A 231 12.99 -45.58 25.95
C VAL A 231 12.00 -46.59 26.54
N PRO A 232 12.40 -47.85 26.75
CA PRO A 232 11.54 -48.81 27.41
C PRO A 232 11.25 -48.38 28.83
N VAL A 233 10.03 -48.66 29.30
CA VAL A 233 9.63 -48.46 30.68
C VAL A 233 9.88 -49.76 31.45
N GLU A 234 10.81 -49.71 32.41
CA GLU A 234 11.01 -50.78 33.38
C GLU A 234 10.20 -50.48 34.63
N ILE A 235 9.46 -51.48 35.08
CA ILE A 235 8.64 -51.35 36.26
C ILE A 235 9.25 -52.17 37.39
N GLU A 236 9.61 -51.51 38.46
CA GLU A 236 10.02 -52.12 39.71
C GLU A 236 8.88 -51.99 40.71
N TYR A 237 8.53 -53.07 41.39
CA TYR A 237 7.64 -53.05 42.53
C TYR A 237 8.42 -53.21 43.82
N MET A 238 8.08 -52.41 44.78
CA MET A 238 8.70 -52.46 46.12
C MET A 238 7.65 -52.80 47.16
N GLY A 239 8.02 -53.62 48.09
CA GLY A 239 7.20 -54.00 49.23
C GLY A 239 7.22 -55.54 49.44
N VAL A 240 6.80 -55.92 50.66
CA VAL A 240 6.65 -57.31 51.02
C VAL A 240 5.14 -57.55 51.19
N PRO A 241 4.57 -58.60 50.55
CA PRO A 241 3.17 -58.96 50.77
C PRO A 241 2.90 -59.27 52.24
N GLU A 242 1.66 -59.15 52.68
CA GLU A 242 1.24 -59.55 53.99
C GLU A 242 1.41 -61.11 54.20
N ASP A 243 1.49 -61.52 55.48
CA ASP A 243 1.63 -62.92 55.82
C ASP A 243 0.50 -63.73 55.17
N GLY A 244 0.91 -64.74 54.43
CA GLY A 244 -0.01 -65.64 53.66
C GLY A 244 -0.24 -65.25 52.21
N TYR A 245 0.35 -64.19 51.73
CA TYR A 245 0.31 -63.80 50.34
C TYR A 245 1.70 -63.77 49.72
N MET A 246 1.76 -64.05 48.40
CA MET A 246 3.00 -64.06 47.62
C MET A 246 2.79 -63.18 46.38
N ALA A 247 3.78 -62.35 46.04
CA ALA A 247 3.74 -61.55 44.79
C ALA A 247 3.78 -62.52 43.59
N THR A 248 2.88 -62.37 42.64
CA THR A 248 2.81 -63.20 41.43
C THR A 248 3.97 -62.92 40.48
N GLY A 249 4.61 -61.75 40.61
CA GLY A 249 5.66 -61.34 39.69
C GLY A 249 5.14 -60.75 38.33
N GLU A 250 3.83 -60.79 38.13
CA GLU A 250 3.20 -60.22 36.92
C GLU A 250 2.94 -58.74 37.14
N VAL A 251 3.54 -57.99 36.30
CA VAL A 251 3.35 -56.47 36.25
C VAL A 251 2.99 -56.12 34.84
N GLU A 252 1.83 -55.48 34.65
CA GLU A 252 1.41 -54.94 33.38
C GLU A 252 1.56 -53.39 33.36
N SER A 253 2.17 -52.90 32.31
CA SER A 253 2.23 -51.46 32.03
C SER A 253 1.27 -51.08 30.91
N SER A 254 0.57 -49.98 31.06
CA SER A 254 -0.26 -49.44 29.99
C SER A 254 0.57 -48.90 28.80
N ARG A 255 1.89 -48.75 28.99
CA ARG A 255 2.85 -48.35 27.96
C ARG A 255 4.16 -49.07 28.13
N SER A 256 4.65 -49.72 27.08
CA SER A 256 5.95 -50.42 27.07
C SER A 256 7.13 -49.47 26.80
N THR A 257 6.89 -48.32 26.15
CA THR A 257 7.89 -47.32 25.82
C THR A 257 7.37 -45.92 26.06
N VAL A 258 8.27 -44.98 26.35
CA VAL A 258 8.02 -43.54 26.45
C VAL A 258 8.95 -42.81 25.47
N LYS A 259 8.43 -41.89 24.77
CA LYS A 259 9.18 -41.00 23.87
C LYS A 259 9.72 -39.84 24.70
N ILE A 260 11.04 -39.64 24.69
CA ILE A 260 11.77 -38.58 25.39
C ILE A 260 12.58 -37.76 24.41
#